data_9e27e6ab2f952c9fcd271fedd7fbe910
#
_entry.id   9e27e6ab2f952c9fcd271fedd7fbe910
#
_cell.length_a   1.000
_cell.length_b   1.000
_cell.length_c   1.000
_cell.angle_alpha   90.00
_cell.angle_beta   90.00
_cell.angle_gamma   90.00
#
_symmetry.space_group_name_H-M   'P 1'
#
loop_
_entity.id
_entity.type
_entity.pdbx_description
1 polymer ?
#
loop_
_entity_poly.entity_id
_entity_poly.type
_entity_poly.pdbx_seq_one_letter_code
_entity_poly.pdbx_strand_id
1 'polypeptide(L)'
;GASGGPVGMINVDLVENIDFYAGAFPAARGNALSSVMEFSFKEARTDEWTANMVVGTSDLGLTLEGPTGEKSSLIMSMRRSYLQLLFEAIGLPFLPIYNDYQFKWTARPDDRNAITVIGLGALDNFELNLGIAQDSAQDNYLDQVAILGALDIQRQWNYTQGVKWDRYQDNGKWTFVASRNMLNNRAFKHLDNDEENPLIRDYLSQEIENKFRAERKLFLKEGMEATYGVLYEYAKYNNSTSEKRLNPATGALESVAFQSDFKAHKYGAFVQANRRLMQERLTVSAGMRIDGSTAASGLVNPLKQWSPRVSASFAFAPGWTFNANAGMYSQLPAYTILGYAVGDARVNATDSTSYLNNRQLVAGLKWDGSEKNFVVSVEGFFKGYQNSPISSLQGVALANLGADFGVVGNEAVTFDGLGRSYGAELLLQQRLYKGFYGLLAYTFVRSEFEDSSGEFVPSSWDNRHILSMTGGKKFENGWEIGTRLLFSGGLPYTPTDAGSYSIESWDFYGRPLLDYSLLNSERNGAFHQLDIRIDKKWFFERWSLDVFMEVQNATGAAVPQPNFSDVVRNPLTGAPVPSQTQPGFYDQRQIDPSNGAILPALGIIIEL
;
A
#
# COMPACT_ATOMS: atom_id res chain seq x y z
N GLY A 1 7.63 3.88 -4.42
CA GLY A 1 8.57 2.80 -4.62
C GLY A 1 7.96 1.55 -5.24
N ALA A 2 8.76 0.52 -5.52
CA ALA A 2 8.34 -0.70 -6.22
C ALA A 2 7.32 -1.53 -5.40
N SER A 3 7.41 -1.53 -4.08
CA SER A 3 6.46 -2.21 -3.21
C SER A 3 6.05 -1.39 -1.99
N GLY A 4 6.73 -0.30 -1.71
CA GLY A 4 6.48 0.59 -0.59
C GLY A 4 7.39 1.82 -0.67
N GLY A 5 7.37 2.67 0.33
CA GLY A 5 8.24 3.84 0.45
C GLY A 5 7.49 5.17 0.33
N PRO A 6 8.23 6.29 0.50
CA PRO A 6 7.64 7.63 0.65
C PRO A 6 7.02 8.19 -0.62
N VAL A 7 7.32 7.62 -1.80
CA VAL A 7 6.83 8.10 -3.10
C VAL A 7 6.05 7.01 -3.82
N GLY A 8 4.83 7.35 -4.22
CA GLY A 8 3.98 6.45 -4.99
C GLY A 8 4.54 6.17 -6.39
N MET A 9 4.44 4.92 -6.85
CA MET A 9 4.85 4.52 -8.20
C MET A 9 4.01 5.20 -9.28
N ILE A 10 2.71 5.42 -9.03
CA ILE A 10 1.82 6.04 -10.03
C ILE A 10 2.13 7.54 -10.16
N ASN A 11 2.50 7.97 -11.37
CA ASN A 11 2.64 9.38 -11.67
C ASN A 11 1.27 10.04 -11.84
N VAL A 12 0.98 11.04 -11.02
CA VAL A 12 -0.30 11.76 -11.05
C VAL A 12 -0.55 12.50 -12.35
N ASP A 13 0.50 12.90 -13.08
CA ASP A 13 0.39 13.58 -14.38
C ASP A 13 -0.26 12.70 -15.45
N LEU A 14 -0.22 11.38 -15.30
CA LEU A 14 -0.85 10.43 -16.20
C LEU A 14 -2.30 10.11 -15.79
N VAL A 15 -2.71 10.47 -14.58
CA VAL A 15 -4.00 10.06 -14.02
C VAL A 15 -5.10 11.03 -14.47
N GLU A 16 -6.15 10.51 -15.07
CA GLU A 16 -7.38 11.23 -15.41
C GLU A 16 -8.42 11.11 -14.29
N ASN A 17 -8.59 9.90 -13.76
CA ASN A 17 -9.58 9.61 -12.72
C ASN A 17 -9.09 8.53 -11.77
N ILE A 18 -9.56 8.61 -10.53
CA ILE A 18 -9.36 7.59 -9.50
C ILE A 18 -10.73 7.21 -8.95
N ASP A 19 -11.11 5.94 -9.17
CA ASP A 19 -12.29 5.38 -8.56
C ASP A 19 -11.88 4.61 -7.30
N PHE A 20 -12.26 5.09 -6.13
CA PHE A 20 -12.00 4.45 -4.87
C PHE A 20 -13.28 3.80 -4.33
N TYR A 21 -13.25 2.48 -4.22
CA TYR A 21 -14.31 1.67 -3.67
C TYR A 21 -13.93 1.23 -2.25
N ALA A 22 -14.40 1.92 -1.23
CA ALA A 22 -14.20 1.52 0.18
C ALA A 22 -15.01 0.28 0.57
N GLY A 23 -15.96 -0.08 -0.29
CA GLY A 23 -16.84 -1.25 -0.27
C GLY A 23 -17.61 -1.30 -1.58
N ALA A 24 -18.52 -2.26 -1.76
CA ALA A 24 -19.37 -2.39 -2.94
C ALA A 24 -18.64 -2.41 -4.31
N PHE A 25 -17.36 -2.80 -4.32
CA PHE A 25 -16.66 -2.87 -5.60
C PHE A 25 -17.24 -3.96 -6.52
N PRO A 26 -17.21 -3.73 -7.86
CA PRO A 26 -17.86 -4.59 -8.83
C PRO A 26 -17.44 -6.06 -8.73
N ALA A 27 -18.34 -7.00 -9.09
CA ALA A 27 -18.05 -8.44 -9.09
C ALA A 27 -16.88 -8.80 -10.02
N ALA A 28 -16.59 -7.99 -11.04
CA ALA A 28 -15.40 -8.11 -11.88
C ALA A 28 -14.08 -7.96 -11.10
N ARG A 29 -14.10 -7.32 -9.93
CA ARG A 29 -12.93 -7.15 -9.05
C ARG A 29 -12.97 -8.20 -7.95
N GLY A 30 -11.94 -9.03 -7.91
CA GLY A 30 -11.74 -10.08 -6.90
C GLY A 30 -10.36 -10.00 -6.29
N ASN A 31 -10.06 -10.96 -5.43
CA ASN A 31 -8.80 -11.05 -4.69
C ASN A 31 -8.50 -9.77 -3.88
N ALA A 32 -9.54 -9.19 -3.28
CA ALA A 32 -9.47 -8.02 -2.41
C ALA A 32 -10.52 -8.15 -1.31
N LEU A 33 -10.19 -7.72 -0.08
CA LEU A 33 -11.06 -7.85 1.09
C LEU A 33 -11.84 -6.58 1.41
N SER A 34 -11.19 -5.43 1.37
CA SER A 34 -11.73 -4.22 2.02
C SER A 34 -12.03 -3.11 1.05
N SER A 35 -11.17 -2.88 0.07
CA SER A 35 -11.28 -1.78 -0.89
C SER A 35 -10.57 -2.10 -2.20
N VAL A 36 -10.94 -1.36 -3.24
CA VAL A 36 -10.26 -1.39 -4.55
C VAL A 36 -10.09 0.06 -5.01
N MET A 37 -8.92 0.37 -5.54
CA MET A 37 -8.62 1.65 -6.17
C MET A 37 -8.30 1.41 -7.65
N GLU A 38 -9.03 2.06 -8.54
CA GLU A 38 -8.84 1.99 -9.98
C GLU A 38 -8.31 3.32 -10.50
N PHE A 39 -7.12 3.29 -11.08
CA PHE A 39 -6.53 4.45 -11.75
C PHE A 39 -6.82 4.38 -13.24
N SER A 40 -7.41 5.44 -13.78
CA SER A 40 -7.58 5.63 -15.21
C SER A 40 -6.55 6.63 -15.71
N PHE A 41 -5.66 6.19 -16.60
CA PHE A 41 -4.71 7.11 -17.24
C PHE A 41 -5.42 7.89 -18.35
N LYS A 42 -5.08 9.18 -18.47
CA LYS A 42 -5.61 10.06 -19.51
C LYS A 42 -5.33 9.53 -20.91
N GLU A 43 -6.15 9.90 -21.87
CA GLU A 43 -5.85 9.69 -23.28
C GLU A 43 -4.80 10.70 -23.73
N ALA A 44 -3.78 10.23 -24.45
CA ALA A 44 -2.75 11.10 -24.98
C ALA A 44 -3.30 11.99 -26.11
N ARG A 45 -2.69 13.13 -26.33
CA ARG A 45 -2.98 14.03 -27.46
C ARG A 45 -2.84 13.31 -28.80
N THR A 46 -3.67 13.70 -29.75
CA THR A 46 -3.70 13.11 -31.10
C THR A 46 -3.32 14.12 -32.20
N ASP A 47 -3.10 15.38 -31.83
CA ASP A 47 -2.82 16.50 -32.74
C ASP A 47 -1.32 16.85 -32.82
N GLU A 48 -0.65 16.93 -31.68
CA GLU A 48 0.78 17.29 -31.62
C GLU A 48 1.47 16.62 -30.44
N TRP A 49 2.80 16.57 -30.49
CA TRP A 49 3.61 16.13 -29.36
C TRP A 49 3.78 17.25 -28.34
N THR A 50 3.61 16.92 -27.07
CA THR A 50 3.86 17.79 -25.94
C THR A 50 4.77 17.11 -24.93
N ALA A 51 5.47 17.93 -24.14
CA ALA A 51 6.36 17.47 -23.10
C ALA A 51 6.09 18.24 -21.79
N ASN A 52 6.11 17.51 -20.67
CA ASN A 52 6.11 18.07 -19.33
C ASN A 52 7.39 17.60 -18.63
N MET A 53 8.24 18.55 -18.22
CA MET A 53 9.49 18.29 -17.50
C MET A 53 9.40 18.91 -16.11
N VAL A 54 9.61 18.07 -15.10
CA VAL A 54 9.73 18.46 -13.70
C VAL A 54 11.18 18.35 -13.26
N VAL A 55 11.73 19.41 -12.69
CA VAL A 55 13.07 19.43 -12.09
C VAL A 55 12.92 19.97 -10.67
N GLY A 56 12.97 19.08 -9.70
CA GLY A 56 12.88 19.41 -8.29
C GLY A 56 14.18 19.12 -7.53
N THR A 57 14.25 19.54 -6.29
CA THR A 57 15.35 19.19 -5.38
C THR A 57 15.31 17.73 -4.95
N SER A 58 14.18 17.06 -5.11
CA SER A 58 13.97 15.67 -4.72
C SER A 58 13.83 14.71 -5.90
N ASP A 59 13.46 15.21 -7.09
CA ASP A 59 13.17 14.37 -8.24
C ASP A 59 13.32 15.07 -9.59
N LEU A 60 13.53 14.26 -10.62
CA LEU A 60 13.47 14.63 -12.03
C LEU A 60 12.38 13.79 -12.69
N GLY A 61 11.49 14.44 -13.44
CA GLY A 61 10.44 13.79 -14.20
C GLY A 61 10.37 14.30 -15.64
N LEU A 62 10.09 13.40 -16.58
CA LEU A 62 9.79 13.73 -17.97
C LEU A 62 8.54 12.96 -18.40
N THR A 63 7.53 13.67 -18.84
CA THR A 63 6.31 13.10 -19.44
C THR A 63 6.20 13.61 -20.87
N LEU A 64 6.01 12.69 -21.81
CA LEU A 64 5.81 12.96 -23.23
C LEU A 64 4.46 12.40 -23.66
N GLU A 65 3.70 13.16 -24.44
CA GLU A 65 2.47 12.66 -25.06
C GLU A 65 2.28 13.20 -26.47
N GLY A 66 1.69 12.37 -27.35
CA GLY A 66 1.43 12.78 -28.72
C GLY A 66 0.96 11.64 -29.62
N PRO A 67 0.67 11.98 -30.91
CA PRO A 67 0.25 11.01 -31.90
C PRO A 67 1.40 10.08 -32.31
N THR A 68 1.12 8.78 -32.44
CA THR A 68 2.03 7.79 -33.02
C THR A 68 1.57 7.33 -34.41
N GLY A 69 0.44 7.84 -34.86
CA GLY A 69 -0.18 7.60 -36.16
C GLY A 69 -1.54 8.28 -36.21
N GLU A 70 -2.23 8.23 -37.37
CA GLU A 70 -3.53 8.88 -37.56
C GLU A 70 -4.61 8.45 -36.53
N LYS A 71 -4.52 7.22 -36.02
CA LYS A 71 -5.50 6.63 -35.10
C LYS A 71 -4.87 6.10 -33.82
N SER A 72 -3.68 6.54 -33.49
CA SER A 72 -2.98 6.07 -32.31
C SER A 72 -2.21 7.19 -31.62
N SER A 73 -2.12 7.10 -30.30
CA SER A 73 -1.40 8.05 -29.46
C SER A 73 -0.68 7.35 -28.31
N LEU A 74 0.34 8.01 -27.78
CA LEU A 74 1.17 7.53 -26.67
C LEU A 74 1.32 8.64 -25.64
N ILE A 75 1.18 8.26 -24.37
CA ILE A 75 1.69 9.02 -23.23
C ILE A 75 2.68 8.16 -22.48
N MET A 76 3.82 8.72 -22.10
CA MET A 76 4.85 8.03 -21.32
C MET A 76 5.50 8.96 -20.33
N SER A 77 5.91 8.43 -19.20
CA SER A 77 6.61 9.16 -18.15
C SER A 77 7.77 8.34 -17.61
N MET A 78 8.86 9.02 -17.27
CA MET A 78 10.01 8.49 -16.56
C MET A 78 10.35 9.43 -15.41
N ARG A 79 10.60 8.88 -14.21
CA ARG A 79 11.00 9.66 -13.05
C ARG A 79 12.22 9.02 -12.38
N ARG A 80 13.05 9.89 -11.80
CA ARG A 80 14.18 9.52 -10.95
C ARG A 80 14.21 10.39 -9.71
N SER A 81 14.34 9.78 -8.53
CA SER A 81 14.50 10.52 -7.29
C SER A 81 15.96 10.85 -6.98
N TYR A 82 16.15 11.97 -6.30
CA TYR A 82 17.39 12.41 -5.67
C TYR A 82 17.22 12.55 -4.15
N LEU A 83 16.24 11.87 -3.57
CA LEU A 83 15.94 11.93 -2.13
C LEU A 83 17.14 11.55 -1.27
N GLN A 84 18.02 10.67 -1.78
CA GLN A 84 19.24 10.31 -1.06
C GLN A 84 20.10 11.54 -0.73
N LEU A 85 20.21 12.53 -1.62
CA LEU A 85 21.01 13.74 -1.37
C LEU A 85 20.40 14.60 -0.26
N LEU A 86 19.07 14.72 -0.25
CA LEU A 86 18.37 15.45 0.80
C LEU A 86 18.46 14.71 2.13
N PHE A 87 18.27 13.39 2.14
CA PHE A 87 18.29 12.56 3.35
C PHE A 87 19.71 12.51 3.95
N GLU A 88 20.74 12.45 3.11
CA GLU A 88 22.13 12.56 3.54
C GLU A 88 22.40 13.92 4.19
N ALA A 89 21.94 15.01 3.56
CA ALA A 89 22.15 16.38 4.05
C ALA A 89 21.46 16.66 5.40
N ILE A 90 20.34 16.03 5.69
CA ILE A 90 19.60 16.17 6.95
C ILE A 90 19.92 15.06 7.97
N GLY A 91 20.86 14.15 7.65
CA GLY A 91 21.34 13.13 8.57
C GLY A 91 20.36 12.00 8.83
N LEU A 92 19.48 11.64 7.87
CA LEU A 92 18.62 10.47 8.01
C LEU A 92 19.44 9.17 7.83
N PRO A 93 19.06 8.07 8.53
CA PRO A 93 19.85 6.85 8.54
C PRO A 93 19.77 6.02 7.26
N PHE A 94 18.93 6.39 6.31
CA PHE A 94 18.71 5.66 5.07
C PHE A 94 18.62 6.59 3.86
N LEU A 95 19.04 6.08 2.70
CA LEU A 95 19.18 6.80 1.44
C LEU A 95 18.34 6.12 0.35
N PRO A 96 17.05 6.50 0.17
CA PRO A 96 16.18 5.90 -0.82
C PRO A 96 16.49 6.44 -2.22
N ILE A 97 16.64 5.52 -3.18
CA ILE A 97 16.79 5.82 -4.59
C ILE A 97 15.70 5.07 -5.34
N TYR A 98 14.87 5.78 -6.07
CA TYR A 98 13.86 5.15 -6.92
C TYR A 98 13.92 5.69 -8.34
N ASN A 99 13.62 4.79 -9.28
CA ASN A 99 13.39 5.13 -10.68
C ASN A 99 12.11 4.44 -11.12
N ASP A 100 11.26 5.11 -11.86
CA ASP A 100 10.07 4.49 -12.42
C ASP A 100 9.80 4.94 -13.85
N TYR A 101 9.04 4.11 -14.55
CA TYR A 101 8.50 4.42 -15.87
C TYR A 101 7.04 4.00 -15.96
N GLN A 102 6.28 4.73 -16.76
CA GLN A 102 4.90 4.44 -17.05
C GLN A 102 4.58 4.86 -18.47
N PHE A 103 3.73 4.08 -19.16
CA PHE A 103 3.21 4.48 -20.46
C PHE A 103 1.82 3.90 -20.72
N LYS A 104 1.06 4.59 -21.56
CA LYS A 104 -0.17 4.12 -22.17
C LYS A 104 -0.14 4.45 -23.64
N TRP A 105 -0.23 3.43 -24.48
CA TRP A 105 -0.45 3.55 -25.91
C TRP A 105 -1.86 3.13 -26.24
N THR A 106 -2.58 3.93 -27.05
CA THR A 106 -3.95 3.64 -27.46
C THR A 106 -4.05 3.73 -28.98
N ALA A 107 -4.71 2.74 -29.58
CA ALA A 107 -5.05 2.75 -31.00
C ALA A 107 -6.52 2.44 -31.21
N ARG A 108 -7.16 3.16 -32.15
CA ARG A 108 -8.54 2.94 -32.58
C ARG A 108 -8.57 2.70 -34.09
N PRO A 109 -8.25 1.48 -34.54
CA PRO A 109 -8.15 1.18 -35.97
C PRO A 109 -9.48 1.45 -36.70
N ASP A 110 -10.59 1.26 -36.03
CA ASP A 110 -11.95 1.56 -36.49
C ASP A 110 -12.87 1.94 -35.30
N ASP A 111 -14.13 2.30 -35.58
CA ASP A 111 -15.12 2.76 -34.58
C ASP A 111 -15.56 1.65 -33.60
N ARG A 112 -15.28 0.40 -33.93
CA ARG A 112 -15.67 -0.77 -33.13
C ARG A 112 -14.53 -1.36 -32.31
N ASN A 113 -13.29 -0.96 -32.53
CA ASN A 113 -12.14 -1.56 -31.89
C ASN A 113 -11.25 -0.49 -31.24
N ALA A 114 -10.91 -0.70 -29.97
CA ALA A 114 -9.90 0.06 -29.26
C ALA A 114 -8.89 -0.89 -28.63
N ILE A 115 -7.61 -0.66 -28.88
CA ILE A 115 -6.50 -1.42 -28.32
C ILE A 115 -5.72 -0.48 -27.41
N THR A 116 -5.49 -0.90 -26.17
CA THR A 116 -4.69 -0.15 -25.20
C THR A 116 -3.54 -1.02 -24.73
N VAL A 117 -2.33 -0.50 -24.75
CA VAL A 117 -1.15 -1.13 -24.14
C VAL A 117 -0.70 -0.26 -22.96
N ILE A 118 -0.55 -0.87 -21.81
CA ILE A 118 -0.08 -0.19 -20.59
C ILE A 118 1.20 -0.88 -20.11
N GLY A 119 2.16 -0.08 -19.68
CA GLY A 119 3.33 -0.55 -18.95
C GLY A 119 3.66 0.39 -17.81
N LEU A 120 4.07 -0.18 -16.68
CA LEU A 120 4.61 0.53 -15.54
C LEU A 120 5.63 -0.35 -14.82
N GLY A 121 6.61 0.27 -14.19
CA GLY A 121 7.60 -0.45 -13.41
C GLY A 121 8.46 0.51 -12.59
N ALA A 122 9.09 -0.03 -11.55
CA ALA A 122 9.95 0.71 -10.65
C ALA A 122 11.15 -0.11 -10.21
N LEU A 123 12.24 0.60 -9.92
CA LEU A 123 13.48 0.08 -9.36
C LEU A 123 13.78 0.89 -8.09
N ASP A 124 13.77 0.23 -6.95
CA ASP A 124 14.04 0.83 -5.65
C ASP A 124 15.28 0.24 -5.02
N ASN A 125 16.20 1.11 -4.66
CA ASN A 125 17.35 0.78 -3.82
C ASN A 125 17.24 1.57 -2.53
N PHE A 126 17.43 0.86 -1.44
CA PHE A 126 17.51 1.43 -0.11
C PHE A 126 18.91 1.15 0.42
N GLU A 127 19.70 2.19 0.59
CA GLU A 127 21.06 2.13 1.13
C GLU A 127 21.11 2.77 2.51
N LEU A 128 22.07 2.39 3.33
CA LEU A 128 22.28 2.97 4.65
C LEU A 128 23.17 4.21 4.54
N ASN A 129 22.84 5.25 5.31
CA ASN A 129 23.67 6.44 5.46
C ASN A 129 24.75 6.21 6.52
N LEU A 130 25.79 5.45 6.19
CA LEU A 130 26.88 5.15 7.13
C LEU A 130 27.63 6.41 7.57
N GLY A 131 27.51 7.53 6.84
CA GLY A 131 28.14 8.81 7.16
C GLY A 131 27.71 9.41 8.50
N ILE A 132 26.50 9.12 8.97
CA ILE A 132 25.98 9.66 10.24
C ILE A 132 26.63 9.05 11.49
N ALA A 133 27.30 7.91 11.38
CA ALA A 133 27.97 7.21 12.47
C ALA A 133 29.49 7.13 12.26
N GLN A 134 30.11 8.11 11.61
CA GLN A 134 31.57 8.13 11.41
C GLN A 134 32.32 8.93 12.47
N ASP A 135 31.69 9.92 13.09
CA ASP A 135 32.31 10.78 14.08
C ASP A 135 31.91 10.40 15.50
N SER A 136 32.79 9.67 16.18
CA SER A 136 32.60 9.22 17.56
C SER A 136 32.58 10.36 18.60
N ALA A 137 32.92 11.59 18.21
CA ALA A 137 32.82 12.75 19.07
C ALA A 137 31.44 13.40 19.11
N GLN A 138 30.51 12.97 18.26
CA GLN A 138 29.13 13.47 18.28
C GLN A 138 28.36 12.87 19.46
N ASP A 139 27.54 13.69 20.11
CA ASP A 139 26.75 13.30 21.29
C ASP A 139 25.78 12.13 21.01
N ASN A 140 25.28 12.00 19.75
CA ASN A 140 24.35 10.97 19.32
C ASN A 140 25.02 9.80 18.56
N TYR A 141 26.33 9.70 18.53
CA TYR A 141 27.08 8.67 17.78
C TYR A 141 26.58 7.26 18.06
N LEU A 142 26.47 6.89 19.36
CA LEU A 142 26.04 5.55 19.76
C LEU A 142 24.57 5.27 19.37
N ASP A 143 23.73 6.30 19.34
CA ASP A 143 22.34 6.17 18.89
C ASP A 143 22.28 5.90 17.39
N GLN A 144 23.09 6.61 16.61
CA GLN A 144 23.19 6.38 15.17
C GLN A 144 23.73 4.99 14.84
N VAL A 145 24.74 4.53 15.55
CA VAL A 145 25.27 3.16 15.40
C VAL A 145 24.16 2.12 15.66
N ALA A 146 23.40 2.28 16.73
CA ALA A 146 22.32 1.36 17.08
C ALA A 146 21.19 1.38 16.03
N ILE A 147 20.77 2.57 15.59
CA ILE A 147 19.73 2.72 14.56
C ILE A 147 20.19 2.09 13.24
N LEU A 148 21.39 2.40 12.77
CA LEU A 148 21.93 1.80 11.53
C LEU A 148 22.04 0.27 11.66
N GLY A 149 22.52 -0.23 12.81
CA GLY A 149 22.62 -1.67 13.07
C GLY A 149 21.28 -2.39 13.10
N ALA A 150 20.16 -1.70 13.33
CA ALA A 150 18.82 -2.29 13.36
C ALA A 150 18.16 -2.41 11.98
N LEU A 151 18.54 -1.59 10.99
CA LEU A 151 17.89 -1.51 9.69
C LEU A 151 18.26 -2.68 8.76
N ASP A 152 17.30 -3.14 7.96
CA ASP A 152 17.54 -4.06 6.85
C ASP A 152 17.84 -3.30 5.56
N ILE A 153 18.73 -3.82 4.71
CA ILE A 153 18.97 -3.31 3.36
C ILE A 153 17.96 -3.94 2.42
N GLN A 154 17.23 -3.11 1.66
CA GLN A 154 16.19 -3.57 0.76
C GLN A 154 16.47 -3.18 -0.69
N ARG A 155 16.25 -4.13 -1.60
CA ARG A 155 16.34 -3.95 -3.04
C ARG A 155 15.13 -4.55 -3.70
N GLN A 156 14.36 -3.71 -4.36
CA GLN A 156 13.09 -4.11 -4.93
C GLN A 156 12.98 -3.62 -6.36
N TRP A 157 12.35 -4.42 -7.22
CA TRP A 157 11.91 -3.97 -8.53
C TRP A 157 10.64 -4.68 -8.95
N ASN A 158 9.84 -3.99 -9.73
CA ASN A 158 8.65 -4.56 -10.30
C ASN A 158 8.39 -4.04 -11.71
N TYR A 159 7.57 -4.76 -12.45
CA TYR A 159 6.90 -4.25 -13.63
C TYR A 159 5.54 -4.88 -13.81
N THR A 160 4.65 -4.13 -14.44
CA THR A 160 3.37 -4.62 -14.97
C THR A 160 3.25 -4.14 -16.41
N GLN A 161 2.91 -5.06 -17.32
CA GLN A 161 2.61 -4.77 -18.70
C GLN A 161 1.34 -5.49 -19.11
N GLY A 162 0.49 -4.83 -19.89
CA GLY A 162 -0.76 -5.42 -20.31
C GLY A 162 -1.29 -4.83 -21.61
N VAL A 163 -2.08 -5.64 -22.28
CA VAL A 163 -2.84 -5.29 -23.48
C VAL A 163 -4.32 -5.46 -23.16
N LYS A 164 -5.10 -4.45 -23.48
CA LYS A 164 -6.55 -4.46 -23.43
C LYS A 164 -7.10 -4.25 -24.83
N TRP A 165 -8.05 -5.08 -25.23
CA TRP A 165 -8.82 -4.93 -26.47
C TRP A 165 -10.30 -4.78 -26.13
N ASP A 166 -10.87 -3.64 -26.39
CA ASP A 166 -12.30 -3.38 -26.34
C ASP A 166 -12.90 -3.51 -27.75
N ARG A 167 -13.91 -4.37 -27.91
CA ARG A 167 -14.70 -4.52 -29.12
C ARG A 167 -16.12 -4.08 -28.86
N TYR A 168 -16.49 -2.95 -29.43
CA TYR A 168 -17.81 -2.34 -29.31
C TYR A 168 -18.82 -3.00 -30.26
N GLN A 169 -20.04 -3.13 -29.79
CA GLN A 169 -21.20 -3.64 -30.50
C GLN A 169 -22.40 -2.76 -30.17
N ASP A 170 -23.46 -2.84 -30.98
CA ASP A 170 -24.64 -1.98 -30.83
C ASP A 170 -25.31 -2.09 -29.44
N ASN A 171 -25.22 -3.26 -28.80
CA ASN A 171 -25.81 -3.53 -27.48
C ASN A 171 -24.79 -3.75 -26.36
N GLY A 172 -23.58 -3.24 -26.50
CA GLY A 172 -22.55 -3.38 -25.47
C GLY A 172 -21.14 -3.56 -26.02
N LYS A 173 -20.26 -4.17 -25.20
CA LYS A 173 -18.87 -4.39 -25.62
C LYS A 173 -18.29 -5.69 -25.04
N TRP A 174 -17.33 -6.26 -25.75
CA TRP A 174 -16.38 -7.22 -25.22
C TRP A 174 -15.11 -6.51 -24.78
N THR A 175 -14.55 -6.94 -23.66
CA THR A 175 -13.24 -6.50 -23.20
C THR A 175 -12.36 -7.74 -22.98
N PHE A 176 -11.22 -7.79 -23.62
CA PHE A 176 -10.19 -8.81 -23.42
C PHE A 176 -8.95 -8.15 -22.83
N VAL A 177 -8.38 -8.74 -21.79
CA VAL A 177 -7.16 -8.26 -21.17
C VAL A 177 -6.18 -9.41 -21.03
N ALA A 178 -4.94 -9.15 -21.44
CA ALA A 178 -3.80 -10.01 -21.13
C ALA A 178 -2.73 -9.15 -20.45
N SER A 179 -2.24 -9.57 -19.30
CA SER A 179 -1.21 -8.80 -18.59
C SER A 179 -0.24 -9.73 -17.88
N ARG A 180 0.95 -9.20 -17.63
CA ARG A 180 1.98 -9.83 -16.81
C ARG A 180 2.47 -8.82 -15.79
N ASN A 181 2.58 -9.24 -14.55
CA ASN A 181 3.29 -8.53 -13.51
C ASN A 181 4.38 -9.41 -12.91
N MET A 182 5.42 -8.77 -12.44
CA MET A 182 6.49 -9.37 -11.67
C MET A 182 6.92 -8.41 -10.56
N LEU A 183 7.10 -8.95 -9.37
CA LEU A 183 7.70 -8.30 -8.23
C LEU A 183 8.90 -9.13 -7.80
N ASN A 184 10.04 -8.46 -7.63
CA ASN A 184 11.22 -9.02 -6.99
C ASN A 184 11.47 -8.22 -5.70
N ASN A 185 11.51 -8.92 -4.59
CA ASN A 185 11.74 -8.33 -3.28
C ASN A 185 12.93 -9.03 -2.63
N ARG A 186 13.99 -8.27 -2.32
CA ARG A 186 15.15 -8.74 -1.58
C ARG A 186 15.36 -7.88 -0.35
N ALA A 187 15.52 -8.53 0.81
CA ALA A 187 15.93 -7.91 2.06
C ALA A 187 17.07 -8.72 2.66
N PHE A 188 18.15 -8.06 3.07
CA PHE A 188 19.27 -8.74 3.70
C PHE A 188 19.89 -7.87 4.80
N LYS A 189 20.55 -8.54 5.74
CA LYS A 189 21.19 -7.89 6.87
C LYS A 189 22.37 -8.69 7.36
N HIS A 190 23.50 -8.02 7.54
CA HIS A 190 24.62 -8.50 8.35
C HIS A 190 24.42 -8.08 9.81
N LEU A 191 25.06 -8.79 10.74
CA LEU A 191 25.08 -8.38 12.14
C LEU A 191 25.71 -6.97 12.24
N ASP A 192 25.02 -6.05 12.91
CA ASP A 192 25.35 -4.62 13.01
C ASP A 192 25.50 -3.90 11.65
N ASN A 193 25.00 -4.50 10.58
CA ASN A 193 25.17 -4.06 9.19
C ASN A 193 26.64 -3.88 8.74
N ASP A 194 27.54 -4.60 9.37
CA ASP A 194 28.94 -4.72 8.97
C ASP A 194 29.09 -5.94 8.04
N GLU A 195 29.56 -5.72 6.82
CA GLU A 195 29.72 -6.77 5.81
C GLU A 195 30.80 -7.81 6.20
N GLU A 196 31.69 -7.50 7.14
CA GLU A 196 32.66 -8.46 7.70
C GLU A 196 31.99 -9.45 8.68
N ASN A 197 30.83 -9.11 9.21
CA ASN A 197 30.04 -9.94 10.11
C ASN A 197 29.14 -10.94 9.36
N PRO A 198 28.72 -12.03 10.03
CA PRO A 198 27.82 -13.01 9.42
C PRO A 198 26.50 -12.41 8.93
N LEU A 199 26.01 -12.94 7.81
CA LEU A 199 24.67 -12.63 7.30
C LEU A 199 23.63 -13.26 8.24
N ILE A 200 22.81 -12.44 8.89
CA ILE A 200 21.75 -12.88 9.82
C ILE A 200 20.37 -12.95 9.19
N ARG A 201 20.18 -12.27 8.05
CA ARG A 201 18.99 -12.38 7.20
C ARG A 201 19.39 -12.30 5.74
N ASP A 202 18.88 -13.20 4.91
CA ASP A 202 18.86 -13.11 3.45
C ASP A 202 17.51 -13.64 2.96
N TYR A 203 16.70 -12.73 2.47
CA TYR A 203 15.37 -12.99 1.94
C TYR A 203 15.31 -12.54 0.50
N LEU A 204 14.89 -13.45 -0.39
CA LEU A 204 14.60 -13.14 -1.78
C LEU A 204 13.27 -13.78 -2.16
N SER A 205 12.31 -12.99 -2.63
CA SER A 205 11.08 -13.52 -3.23
C SER A 205 10.80 -12.93 -4.60
N GLN A 206 10.17 -13.74 -5.44
CA GLN A 206 9.73 -13.34 -6.77
C GLN A 206 8.29 -13.81 -6.99
N GLU A 207 7.43 -12.86 -7.34
CA GLU A 207 6.04 -13.11 -7.69
C GLU A 207 5.81 -12.76 -9.15
N ILE A 208 5.40 -13.76 -9.93
CA ILE A 208 5.14 -13.62 -11.37
C ILE A 208 3.71 -14.03 -11.62
N GLU A 209 2.91 -13.15 -12.25
CA GLU A 209 1.52 -13.44 -12.56
C GLU A 209 1.21 -13.07 -14.01
N ASN A 210 0.70 -14.02 -14.76
CA ASN A 210 0.20 -13.82 -16.12
C ASN A 210 -1.32 -13.93 -16.06
N LYS A 211 -2.03 -12.85 -16.37
CA LYS A 211 -3.47 -12.71 -16.18
C LYS A 211 -4.19 -12.57 -17.49
N PHE A 212 -5.31 -13.28 -17.63
CA PHE A 212 -6.23 -13.18 -18.75
C PHE A 212 -7.64 -12.92 -18.22
N ARG A 213 -8.33 -11.99 -18.83
CA ARG A 213 -9.73 -11.68 -18.52
C ARG A 213 -10.50 -11.50 -19.83
N ALA A 214 -11.66 -12.13 -19.90
CA ALA A 214 -12.66 -11.89 -20.94
C ALA A 214 -13.96 -11.46 -20.27
N GLU A 215 -14.49 -10.33 -20.70
CA GLU A 215 -15.66 -9.69 -20.07
C GLU A 215 -16.62 -9.21 -21.15
N ARG A 216 -17.91 -9.44 -20.93
CA ARG A 216 -19.01 -8.93 -21.75
C ARG A 216 -19.85 -7.95 -20.95
N LYS A 217 -19.96 -6.72 -21.40
CA LYS A 217 -20.95 -5.75 -20.93
C LYS A 217 -22.08 -5.65 -21.94
N LEU A 218 -23.31 -5.80 -21.47
CA LEU A 218 -24.55 -5.72 -22.26
C LEU A 218 -25.41 -4.55 -21.76
N PHE A 219 -25.89 -3.75 -22.70
CA PHE A 219 -26.93 -2.75 -22.47
C PHE A 219 -28.27 -3.38 -22.88
N LEU A 220 -29.13 -3.56 -21.89
CA LEU A 220 -30.43 -4.18 -22.04
C LEU A 220 -31.52 -3.12 -22.04
N LYS A 221 -32.76 -3.54 -22.30
CA LYS A 221 -33.91 -2.62 -22.27
C LYS A 221 -34.16 -2.07 -20.86
N GLU A 222 -34.87 -0.97 -20.76
CA GLU A 222 -35.33 -0.35 -19.50
C GLU A 222 -34.23 0.05 -18.53
N GLY A 223 -33.06 0.53 -19.05
CA GLY A 223 -31.94 0.99 -18.21
C GLY A 223 -31.24 -0.12 -17.43
N MET A 224 -31.39 -1.37 -17.87
CA MET A 224 -30.70 -2.52 -17.29
C MET A 224 -29.37 -2.73 -17.99
N GLU A 225 -28.31 -2.96 -17.22
CA GLU A 225 -26.99 -3.38 -17.70
C GLU A 225 -26.63 -4.72 -17.06
N ALA A 226 -26.00 -5.59 -17.82
CA ALA A 226 -25.43 -6.84 -17.32
C ALA A 226 -23.96 -6.93 -17.71
N THR A 227 -23.10 -7.36 -16.78
CA THR A 227 -21.71 -7.63 -17.03
C THR A 227 -21.38 -9.03 -16.53
N TYR A 228 -20.71 -9.83 -17.35
CA TYR A 228 -20.23 -11.15 -16.94
C TYR A 228 -18.88 -11.45 -17.57
N GLY A 229 -18.13 -12.31 -16.95
CA GLY A 229 -16.79 -12.63 -17.44
C GLY A 229 -16.11 -13.77 -16.72
N VAL A 230 -14.97 -14.13 -17.26
CA VAL A 230 -14.08 -15.15 -16.73
C VAL A 230 -12.67 -14.59 -16.60
N LEU A 231 -11.96 -15.12 -15.60
CA LEU A 231 -10.58 -14.78 -15.33
C LEU A 231 -9.76 -16.07 -15.23
N TYR A 232 -8.56 -16.00 -15.74
CA TYR A 232 -7.56 -17.02 -15.56
C TYR A 232 -6.21 -16.37 -15.29
N GLU A 233 -5.48 -16.92 -14.34
CA GLU A 233 -4.17 -16.42 -13.99
C GLU A 233 -3.22 -17.60 -13.75
N TYR A 234 -2.06 -17.53 -14.37
CA TYR A 234 -0.95 -18.42 -14.09
C TYR A 234 0.09 -17.68 -13.27
N ALA A 235 0.24 -18.10 -12.02
CA ALA A 235 1.17 -17.52 -11.06
C ALA A 235 2.36 -18.45 -10.84
N LYS A 236 3.53 -17.86 -10.63
CA LYS A 236 4.74 -18.53 -10.15
C LYS A 236 5.31 -17.73 -8.98
N TYR A 237 5.63 -18.43 -7.92
CA TYR A 237 6.29 -17.88 -6.74
C TYR A 237 7.59 -18.61 -6.48
N ASN A 238 8.68 -17.85 -6.32
CA ASN A 238 9.98 -18.35 -5.86
C ASN A 238 10.34 -17.62 -4.57
N ASN A 239 10.88 -18.35 -3.62
CA ASN A 239 11.41 -17.80 -2.39
C ASN A 239 12.71 -18.52 -1.99
N SER A 240 13.66 -17.75 -1.48
CA SER A 240 14.83 -18.25 -0.75
C SER A 240 14.96 -17.42 0.51
N THR A 241 14.78 -18.02 1.65
CA THR A 241 14.86 -17.38 2.96
C THR A 241 15.91 -18.07 3.80
N SER A 242 16.81 -17.29 4.38
CA SER A 242 17.71 -17.70 5.46
C SER A 242 17.68 -16.61 6.51
N GLU A 243 17.18 -16.94 7.69
CA GLU A 243 17.13 -15.99 8.81
C GLU A 243 17.37 -16.70 10.12
N LYS A 244 17.83 -15.95 11.11
CA LYS A 244 17.97 -16.40 12.47
C LYS A 244 16.84 -15.79 13.32
N ARG A 245 16.17 -16.62 14.10
CA ARG A 245 15.06 -16.17 14.96
C ARG A 245 15.07 -16.88 16.31
N LEU A 246 14.54 -16.21 17.31
CA LEU A 246 14.28 -16.81 18.61
C LEU A 246 13.01 -17.66 18.54
N ASN A 247 13.08 -18.89 19.05
CA ASN A 247 11.89 -19.70 19.28
C ASN A 247 11.26 -19.25 20.61
N PRO A 248 10.07 -18.64 20.62
CA PRO A 248 9.47 -18.11 21.84
C PRO A 248 9.07 -19.21 22.83
N ALA A 249 8.86 -20.45 22.38
CA ALA A 249 8.49 -21.57 23.25
C ALA A 249 9.68 -22.17 24.01
N THR A 250 10.88 -22.11 23.40
CA THR A 250 12.09 -22.74 23.96
C THR A 250 13.13 -21.73 24.42
N GLY A 251 13.04 -20.46 24.00
CA GLY A 251 14.07 -19.44 24.18
C GLY A 251 15.36 -19.70 23.36
N ALA A 252 15.37 -20.71 22.50
CA ALA A 252 16.53 -21.08 21.71
C ALA A 252 16.61 -20.28 20.41
N LEU A 253 17.82 -19.97 20.00
CA LEU A 253 18.12 -19.35 18.71
C LEU A 253 18.12 -20.41 17.60
N GLU A 254 17.24 -20.25 16.64
CA GLU A 254 17.06 -21.17 15.52
C GLU A 254 17.45 -20.49 14.19
N SER A 255 18.13 -21.24 13.33
CA SER A 255 18.29 -20.86 11.94
C SER A 255 17.13 -21.42 11.13
N VAL A 256 16.36 -20.53 10.52
CA VAL A 256 15.30 -20.90 9.57
C VAL A 256 15.84 -20.70 8.17
N ALA A 257 15.92 -21.80 7.41
CA ALA A 257 16.32 -21.76 6.01
C ALA A 257 15.38 -22.63 5.20
N PHE A 258 14.76 -22.05 4.18
CA PHE A 258 13.91 -22.80 3.25
C PHE A 258 13.92 -22.17 1.86
N GLN A 259 13.58 -23.00 0.89
CA GLN A 259 13.33 -22.58 -0.48
C GLN A 259 11.93 -23.02 -0.90
N SER A 260 11.28 -22.17 -1.69
CA SER A 260 9.96 -22.48 -2.23
C SER A 260 9.92 -22.10 -3.70
N ASP A 261 9.49 -23.03 -4.54
CA ASP A 261 9.16 -22.81 -5.95
C ASP A 261 7.82 -23.49 -6.19
N PHE A 262 6.77 -22.71 -6.37
CA PHE A 262 5.49 -23.29 -6.76
C PHE A 262 4.81 -22.49 -7.87
N LYS A 263 3.96 -23.21 -8.60
CA LYS A 263 3.11 -22.67 -9.65
C LYS A 263 1.67 -22.85 -9.25
N ALA A 264 0.85 -21.86 -9.56
CA ALA A 264 -0.57 -21.90 -9.26
C ALA A 264 -1.39 -21.42 -10.46
N HIS A 265 -2.51 -22.07 -10.68
CA HIS A 265 -3.56 -21.62 -11.58
C HIS A 265 -4.66 -21.01 -10.73
N LYS A 266 -4.99 -19.74 -10.98
CA LYS A 266 -6.13 -19.05 -10.36
C LYS A 266 -7.20 -18.87 -11.44
N TYR A 267 -8.43 -19.13 -11.12
CA TYR A 267 -9.55 -19.04 -12.06
C TYR A 267 -10.79 -18.51 -11.34
N GLY A 268 -11.60 -17.79 -12.07
CA GLY A 268 -12.82 -17.22 -11.53
C GLY A 268 -13.82 -16.85 -12.62
N ALA A 269 -15.06 -16.71 -12.18
CA ALA A 269 -16.13 -16.22 -13.03
C ALA A 269 -17.00 -15.25 -12.22
N PHE A 270 -17.62 -14.31 -12.91
CA PHE A 270 -18.52 -13.34 -12.29
C PHE A 270 -19.68 -12.97 -13.20
N VAL A 271 -20.76 -12.53 -12.56
CA VAL A 271 -21.90 -11.88 -13.19
C VAL A 271 -22.36 -10.73 -12.31
N GLN A 272 -22.79 -9.64 -12.90
CA GLN A 272 -23.36 -8.49 -12.23
C GLN A 272 -24.46 -7.89 -13.11
N ALA A 273 -25.55 -7.47 -12.49
CA ALA A 273 -26.63 -6.73 -13.14
C ALA A 273 -26.87 -5.42 -12.38
N ASN A 274 -27.04 -4.34 -13.13
CA ASN A 274 -27.41 -3.03 -12.62
C ASN A 274 -28.73 -2.61 -13.26
N ARG A 275 -29.62 -1.99 -12.50
CA ARG A 275 -30.87 -1.46 -13.00
C ARG A 275 -31.18 -0.10 -12.41
N ARG A 276 -31.59 0.83 -13.27
CA ARG A 276 -32.13 2.13 -12.87
C ARG A 276 -33.65 2.07 -12.81
N LEU A 277 -34.23 2.52 -11.71
CA LEU A 277 -35.65 2.45 -11.39
C LEU A 277 -36.12 3.84 -10.94
N MET A 278 -37.45 4.01 -10.84
CA MET A 278 -38.07 5.24 -10.32
C MET A 278 -37.61 6.51 -11.06
N GLN A 279 -37.59 6.50 -12.40
CA GLN A 279 -37.10 7.61 -13.21
C GLN A 279 -35.64 7.96 -12.89
N GLU A 280 -34.80 6.93 -12.80
CA GLU A 280 -33.35 6.99 -12.49
C GLU A 280 -32.99 7.42 -11.04
N ARG A 281 -33.99 7.61 -10.17
CA ARG A 281 -33.76 7.97 -8.76
C ARG A 281 -33.22 6.82 -7.93
N LEU A 282 -33.50 5.58 -8.30
CA LEU A 282 -33.01 4.40 -7.61
C LEU A 282 -32.15 3.55 -8.56
N THR A 283 -30.86 3.39 -8.23
CA THR A 283 -29.97 2.44 -8.89
C THR A 283 -29.73 1.26 -7.96
N VAL A 284 -30.00 0.05 -8.43
CA VAL A 284 -29.67 -1.19 -7.71
C VAL A 284 -28.67 -2.00 -8.49
N SER A 285 -27.75 -2.65 -7.80
CA SER A 285 -26.76 -3.56 -8.36
C SER A 285 -26.75 -4.87 -7.58
N ALA A 286 -26.70 -5.99 -8.28
CA ALA A 286 -26.50 -7.30 -7.70
C ALA A 286 -25.43 -8.06 -8.49
N GLY A 287 -24.52 -8.69 -7.81
CA GLY A 287 -23.42 -9.42 -8.43
C GLY A 287 -23.03 -10.67 -7.65
N MET A 288 -22.44 -11.60 -8.36
CA MET A 288 -21.90 -12.85 -7.83
C MET A 288 -20.55 -13.12 -8.47
N ARG A 289 -19.64 -13.62 -7.66
CA ARG A 289 -18.32 -14.06 -8.11
C ARG A 289 -17.96 -15.39 -7.45
N ILE A 290 -17.24 -16.24 -8.17
CA ILE A 290 -16.62 -17.46 -7.66
C ILE A 290 -15.14 -17.46 -8.05
N ASP A 291 -14.29 -17.97 -7.15
CA ASP A 291 -12.84 -18.04 -7.36
C ASP A 291 -12.30 -19.39 -6.88
N GLY A 292 -11.24 -19.87 -7.54
CA GLY A 292 -10.51 -21.06 -7.15
C GLY A 292 -9.02 -20.95 -7.47
N SER A 293 -8.19 -21.73 -6.78
CA SER A 293 -6.74 -21.76 -7.00
C SER A 293 -6.15 -23.13 -6.74
N THR A 294 -5.13 -23.50 -7.52
CA THR A 294 -4.33 -24.72 -7.28
C THR A 294 -3.15 -24.48 -6.34
N ALA A 295 -3.03 -23.29 -5.72
CA ALA A 295 -1.94 -22.97 -4.80
C ALA A 295 -1.92 -23.88 -3.55
N ALA A 296 -3.10 -24.35 -3.11
CA ALA A 296 -3.28 -25.36 -2.07
C ALA A 296 -4.52 -26.20 -2.38
N SER A 297 -4.57 -27.43 -1.87
CA SER A 297 -5.69 -28.37 -2.13
C SER A 297 -7.04 -27.86 -1.60
N GLY A 298 -7.05 -27.17 -0.46
CA GLY A 298 -8.26 -26.55 0.10
C GLY A 298 -8.87 -25.43 -0.74
N LEU A 299 -8.12 -24.85 -1.68
CA LEU A 299 -8.51 -23.70 -2.49
C LEU A 299 -9.06 -24.07 -3.88
N VAL A 300 -8.98 -25.35 -4.28
CA VAL A 300 -9.26 -25.79 -5.65
C VAL A 300 -10.73 -25.67 -6.04
N ASN A 301 -11.66 -25.87 -5.09
CA ASN A 301 -13.08 -25.88 -5.42
C ASN A 301 -13.70 -24.47 -5.41
N PRO A 302 -14.01 -23.87 -6.59
CA PRO A 302 -14.54 -22.52 -6.66
C PRO A 302 -15.96 -22.38 -6.06
N LEU A 303 -16.71 -23.48 -5.95
CA LEU A 303 -18.05 -23.45 -5.36
C LEU A 303 -18.01 -23.28 -3.83
N LYS A 304 -16.83 -23.40 -3.19
CA LYS A 304 -16.62 -23.06 -1.79
C LYS A 304 -16.31 -21.56 -1.60
N GLN A 305 -15.99 -20.83 -2.68
CA GLN A 305 -15.59 -19.42 -2.65
C GLN A 305 -16.52 -18.58 -3.52
N TRP A 306 -17.68 -18.28 -2.99
CA TRP A 306 -18.65 -17.42 -3.64
C TRP A 306 -18.80 -16.08 -2.89
N SER A 307 -18.86 -15.02 -3.67
CA SER A 307 -18.82 -13.64 -3.19
C SER A 307 -20.01 -12.86 -3.73
N PRO A 308 -21.21 -13.01 -3.11
CA PRO A 308 -22.40 -12.23 -3.47
C PRO A 308 -22.23 -10.78 -3.02
N ARG A 309 -22.76 -9.84 -3.82
CA ARG A 309 -22.72 -8.40 -3.57
C ARG A 309 -24.02 -7.76 -3.99
N VAL A 310 -24.51 -6.84 -3.18
CA VAL A 310 -25.69 -6.04 -3.49
C VAL A 310 -25.44 -4.60 -3.07
N SER A 311 -25.88 -3.64 -3.89
CA SER A 311 -25.84 -2.23 -3.53
C SER A 311 -27.06 -1.49 -4.05
N ALA A 312 -27.43 -0.40 -3.37
CA ALA A 312 -28.47 0.50 -3.76
C ALA A 312 -28.04 1.95 -3.56
N SER A 313 -28.40 2.81 -4.50
CA SER A 313 -28.22 4.26 -4.43
C SER A 313 -29.57 4.92 -4.72
N PHE A 314 -30.11 5.69 -3.76
CA PHE A 314 -31.44 6.30 -3.84
C PHE A 314 -31.38 7.81 -3.66
N ALA A 315 -31.66 8.54 -4.75
CA ALA A 315 -31.84 9.98 -4.73
C ALA A 315 -33.26 10.32 -4.21
N PHE A 316 -33.40 10.52 -2.91
CA PHE A 316 -34.69 10.70 -2.25
C PHE A 316 -35.18 12.16 -2.24
N ALA A 317 -34.25 13.13 -2.37
CA ALA A 317 -34.55 14.55 -2.47
C ALA A 317 -33.49 15.25 -3.36
N PRO A 318 -33.76 16.49 -3.84
CA PRO A 318 -32.77 17.24 -4.62
C PRO A 318 -31.42 17.36 -3.90
N GLY A 319 -30.36 16.89 -4.55
CA GLY A 319 -29.01 16.86 -4.01
C GLY A 319 -28.76 15.76 -2.95
N TRP A 320 -29.76 15.09 -2.41
CA TRP A 320 -29.60 14.06 -1.38
C TRP A 320 -29.66 12.64 -1.95
N THR A 321 -28.67 11.85 -1.62
CA THR A 321 -28.59 10.44 -2.01
C THR A 321 -28.29 9.58 -0.79
N PHE A 322 -29.06 8.52 -0.60
CA PHE A 322 -28.75 7.43 0.34
C PHE A 322 -28.08 6.30 -0.41
N ASN A 323 -26.95 5.83 0.09
CA ASN A 323 -26.20 4.69 -0.44
C ASN A 323 -26.15 3.58 0.59
N ALA A 324 -26.33 2.34 0.16
CA ALA A 324 -26.12 1.18 1.00
C ALA A 324 -25.54 0.02 0.19
N ASN A 325 -24.67 -0.76 0.80
CA ASN A 325 -24.16 -1.99 0.20
C ASN A 325 -23.92 -3.07 1.25
N ALA A 326 -24.07 -4.31 0.81
CA ALA A 326 -23.70 -5.49 1.57
C ALA A 326 -23.03 -6.50 0.62
N GLY A 327 -22.02 -7.20 1.10
CA GLY A 327 -21.31 -8.17 0.25
C GLY A 327 -20.36 -9.05 1.00
N MET A 328 -19.98 -10.13 0.30
CA MET A 328 -18.91 -11.03 0.70
C MET A 328 -17.76 -10.89 -0.28
N TYR A 329 -16.56 -10.89 0.25
CA TYR A 329 -15.33 -10.67 -0.51
C TYR A 329 -14.30 -11.69 -0.06
N SER A 330 -13.47 -12.16 -0.98
CA SER A 330 -12.43 -13.14 -0.69
C SER A 330 -11.10 -12.76 -1.29
N GLN A 331 -10.03 -13.10 -0.59
CA GLN A 331 -8.66 -12.89 -1.01
C GLN A 331 -7.85 -14.16 -0.78
N LEU A 332 -7.03 -14.52 -1.77
CA LEU A 332 -6.06 -15.60 -1.62
C LEU A 332 -5.04 -15.23 -0.53
N PRO A 333 -4.66 -16.16 0.37
CA PRO A 333 -3.54 -15.92 1.27
C PRO A 333 -2.28 -15.52 0.50
N ALA A 334 -1.45 -14.66 1.11
CA ALA A 334 -0.21 -14.20 0.50
C ALA A 334 0.69 -15.36 0.08
N TYR A 335 1.44 -15.20 -1.01
CA TYR A 335 2.36 -16.24 -1.47
C TYR A 335 3.47 -16.54 -0.46
N THR A 336 3.86 -15.57 0.36
CA THR A 336 4.78 -15.79 1.49
C THR A 336 4.25 -16.84 2.46
N ILE A 337 2.96 -16.78 2.80
CA ILE A 337 2.27 -17.77 3.66
C ILE A 337 2.21 -19.13 2.94
N LEU A 338 1.70 -19.16 1.69
CA LEU A 338 1.51 -20.38 0.94
C LEU A 338 2.83 -21.07 0.54
N GLY A 339 3.91 -20.28 0.48
CA GLY A 339 5.25 -20.75 0.12
C GLY A 339 6.11 -21.16 1.32
N TYR A 340 5.70 -20.91 2.54
CA TYR A 340 6.49 -21.34 3.69
C TYR A 340 6.64 -22.86 3.72
N ALA A 341 7.89 -23.33 3.83
CA ALA A 341 8.23 -24.74 3.75
C ALA A 341 9.12 -25.18 4.91
N VAL A 342 8.90 -26.41 5.36
CA VAL A 342 9.78 -27.13 6.29
C VAL A 342 10.32 -28.36 5.54
N GLY A 343 11.63 -28.38 5.25
CA GLY A 343 12.20 -29.27 4.26
C GLY A 343 11.58 -28.99 2.88
N ASP A 344 11.11 -30.03 2.20
CA ASP A 344 10.46 -29.90 0.87
C ASP A 344 8.94 -29.70 0.95
N ALA A 345 8.35 -29.65 2.16
CA ALA A 345 6.91 -29.59 2.36
C ALA A 345 6.43 -28.15 2.63
N ARG A 346 5.53 -27.64 1.78
CA ARG A 346 4.81 -26.38 2.03
C ARG A 346 3.72 -26.60 3.08
N VAL A 347 4.01 -26.26 4.34
CA VAL A 347 3.17 -26.65 5.49
C VAL A 347 1.83 -25.90 5.56
N ASN A 348 1.74 -24.74 4.94
CA ASN A 348 0.51 -23.92 4.90
C ASN A 348 -0.35 -24.17 3.65
N ALA A 349 0.08 -25.06 2.74
CA ALA A 349 -0.63 -25.35 1.46
C ALA A 349 -1.35 -26.70 1.52
N THR A 350 -2.35 -26.82 2.37
CA THR A 350 -3.05 -28.07 2.74
C THR A 350 -4.55 -28.02 2.39
N ASP A 351 -5.28 -29.06 2.76
CA ASP A 351 -6.75 -29.12 2.62
C ASP A 351 -7.49 -28.14 3.55
N SER A 352 -6.84 -27.72 4.65
CA SER A 352 -7.36 -26.72 5.60
C SER A 352 -7.11 -25.28 5.17
N THR A 353 -6.26 -25.06 4.16
CA THR A 353 -6.03 -23.72 3.62
C THR A 353 -7.29 -23.13 3.03
N SER A 354 -7.65 -21.94 3.45
CA SER A 354 -8.86 -21.24 3.04
C SER A 354 -8.56 -19.85 2.49
N TYR A 355 -9.46 -19.34 1.64
CA TYR A 355 -9.44 -17.90 1.32
C TYR A 355 -9.77 -17.08 2.58
N LEU A 356 -9.10 -15.95 2.74
CA LEU A 356 -9.52 -14.93 3.68
C LEU A 356 -10.85 -14.36 3.20
N ASN A 357 -11.83 -14.29 4.08
CA ASN A 357 -13.16 -13.79 3.75
C ASN A 357 -13.50 -12.53 4.54
N ASN A 358 -14.22 -11.62 3.91
CA ASN A 358 -14.77 -10.43 4.54
C ASN A 358 -16.28 -10.35 4.22
N ARG A 359 -17.09 -10.15 5.25
CA ARG A 359 -18.50 -9.80 5.14
C ARG A 359 -18.64 -8.35 5.56
N GLN A 360 -19.12 -7.49 4.67
CA GLN A 360 -19.22 -6.08 4.98
C GLN A 360 -20.61 -5.52 4.71
N LEU A 361 -20.93 -4.50 5.51
CA LEU A 361 -22.09 -3.64 5.38
C LEU A 361 -21.61 -2.20 5.45
N VAL A 362 -22.05 -1.37 4.48
CA VAL A 362 -21.78 0.07 4.46
C VAL A 362 -23.09 0.78 4.15
N ALA A 363 -23.36 1.88 4.85
CA ALA A 363 -24.50 2.73 4.56
C ALA A 363 -24.15 4.19 4.83
N GLY A 364 -24.64 5.10 3.98
CA GLY A 364 -24.31 6.51 4.11
C GLY A 364 -25.28 7.44 3.38
N LEU A 365 -25.10 8.71 3.70
CA LEU A 365 -25.82 9.84 3.11
C LEU A 365 -24.84 10.75 2.40
N LYS A 366 -25.18 11.16 1.19
CA LYS A 366 -24.45 12.15 0.41
C LYS A 366 -25.36 13.32 0.09
N TRP A 367 -24.87 14.51 0.29
CA TRP A 367 -25.46 15.75 -0.20
C TRP A 367 -24.57 16.42 -1.22
N ASP A 368 -25.09 16.73 -2.39
CA ASP A 368 -24.41 17.45 -3.47
C ASP A 368 -25.07 18.82 -3.67
N GLY A 369 -24.41 19.87 -3.19
CA GLY A 369 -24.81 21.26 -3.37
C GLY A 369 -24.26 21.82 -4.68
N SER A 370 -24.81 21.39 -5.81
CA SER A 370 -24.33 21.67 -7.17
C SER A 370 -24.10 23.15 -7.47
N GLU A 371 -24.93 24.07 -6.92
CA GLU A 371 -24.79 25.51 -7.14
C GLU A 371 -23.47 26.11 -6.55
N LYS A 372 -22.92 25.49 -5.51
CA LYS A 372 -21.69 25.93 -4.83
C LYS A 372 -20.54 24.96 -5.00
N ASN A 373 -20.70 23.91 -5.82
CA ASN A 373 -19.70 22.86 -6.02
C ASN A 373 -19.23 22.20 -4.70
N PHE A 374 -20.14 22.05 -3.73
CA PHE A 374 -19.85 21.52 -2.41
C PHE A 374 -20.53 20.17 -2.20
N VAL A 375 -19.78 19.19 -1.70
CA VAL A 375 -20.26 17.83 -1.43
C VAL A 375 -20.01 17.48 0.03
N VAL A 376 -21.00 16.88 0.67
CA VAL A 376 -20.90 16.27 2.02
C VAL A 376 -21.27 14.81 1.92
N SER A 377 -20.48 13.93 2.51
CA SER A 377 -20.82 12.51 2.65
C SER A 377 -20.54 12.03 4.06
N VAL A 378 -21.44 11.26 4.62
CA VAL A 378 -21.28 10.57 5.92
C VAL A 378 -21.61 9.11 5.70
N GLU A 379 -20.68 8.23 6.06
CA GLU A 379 -20.85 6.78 5.91
C GLU A 379 -20.50 6.05 7.20
N GLY A 380 -21.23 5.00 7.51
CA GLY A 380 -20.90 4.03 8.55
C GLY A 380 -20.59 2.68 7.93
N PHE A 381 -19.63 1.96 8.46
CA PHE A 381 -19.23 0.65 7.96
C PHE A 381 -19.01 -0.37 9.06
N PHE A 382 -19.26 -1.62 8.72
CA PHE A 382 -18.87 -2.79 9.49
C PHE A 382 -18.30 -3.86 8.55
N LYS A 383 -17.13 -4.40 8.91
CA LYS A 383 -16.41 -5.44 8.16
C LYS A 383 -16.04 -6.56 9.13
N GLY A 384 -16.53 -7.76 8.91
CA GLY A 384 -16.19 -8.97 9.67
C GLY A 384 -15.33 -9.90 8.85
N TYR A 385 -14.13 -10.21 9.34
CA TYR A 385 -13.15 -11.07 8.66
C TYR A 385 -13.21 -12.49 9.22
N GLN A 386 -12.98 -13.46 8.36
CA GLN A 386 -12.94 -14.87 8.68
C GLN A 386 -11.75 -15.53 7.98
N ASN A 387 -11.26 -16.63 8.52
CA ASN A 387 -10.10 -17.37 8.05
C ASN A 387 -8.82 -16.51 8.04
N SER A 388 -8.70 -15.57 8.98
CA SER A 388 -7.45 -14.79 9.14
C SER A 388 -6.33 -15.73 9.58
N PRO A 389 -5.13 -15.65 8.97
CA PRO A 389 -4.01 -16.48 9.38
C PRO A 389 -3.56 -16.12 10.81
N ILE A 390 -3.46 -17.14 11.66
CA ILE A 390 -2.88 -17.06 13.02
C ILE A 390 -1.55 -17.78 13.04
N SER A 391 -0.50 -17.14 13.54
CA SER A 391 0.81 -17.75 13.76
C SER A 391 0.71 -18.95 14.69
N SER A 392 1.16 -20.11 14.23
CA SER A 392 1.25 -21.30 15.08
C SER A 392 2.38 -21.21 16.10
N LEU A 393 3.37 -20.33 15.87
CA LEU A 393 4.52 -20.13 16.72
C LEU A 393 4.21 -19.15 17.87
N GLN A 394 3.54 -18.04 17.55
CA GLN A 394 3.33 -16.92 18.47
C GLN A 394 1.89 -16.83 18.98
N GLY A 395 0.95 -17.54 18.34
CA GLY A 395 -0.47 -17.50 18.69
C GLY A 395 -1.17 -16.19 18.33
N VAL A 396 -0.59 -15.36 17.47
CA VAL A 396 -1.12 -14.04 17.11
C VAL A 396 -1.60 -14.01 15.67
N ALA A 397 -2.64 -13.21 15.39
CA ALA A 397 -3.06 -12.99 14.01
C ALA A 397 -1.97 -12.26 13.21
N LEU A 398 -1.64 -12.75 12.02
CA LEU A 398 -0.64 -12.09 11.17
C LEU A 398 -1.05 -10.65 10.80
N ALA A 399 -2.36 -10.35 10.78
CA ALA A 399 -2.88 -8.99 10.59
C ALA A 399 -2.49 -8.01 11.71
N ASN A 400 -2.05 -8.50 12.87
CA ASN A 400 -1.63 -7.70 14.01
C ASN A 400 -0.11 -7.47 14.10
N LEU A 401 0.69 -8.10 13.22
CA LEU A 401 2.15 -7.99 13.23
C LEU A 401 2.68 -6.69 12.61
N GLY A 402 1.80 -5.81 12.16
CA GLY A 402 2.19 -4.53 11.59
C GLY A 402 2.52 -4.58 10.10
N ALA A 403 2.95 -3.42 9.60
CA ALA A 403 3.28 -3.22 8.20
C ALA A 403 4.74 -2.79 8.02
N ASP A 404 5.58 -3.08 8.97
CA ASP A 404 7.01 -2.87 8.79
C ASP A 404 7.49 -3.61 7.55
N PHE A 405 8.55 -3.11 6.93
CA PHE A 405 9.15 -3.67 5.71
C PHE A 405 9.63 -5.13 5.86
N GLY A 406 9.21 -5.78 6.93
CA GLY A 406 9.49 -7.18 7.22
C GLY A 406 8.65 -8.14 6.37
N VAL A 407 9.10 -9.38 6.31
CA VAL A 407 8.36 -10.47 5.66
C VAL A 407 7.37 -11.05 6.66
N VAL A 408 6.09 -11.02 6.31
CA VAL A 408 5.02 -11.64 7.09
C VAL A 408 4.62 -12.95 6.42
N GLY A 409 4.51 -14.03 7.22
CA GLY A 409 4.01 -15.31 6.75
C GLY A 409 5.05 -16.38 6.44
N ASN A 410 6.35 -16.14 6.73
CA ASN A 410 7.41 -17.15 6.66
C ASN A 410 7.41 -18.09 7.89
N GLU A 411 6.22 -18.53 8.28
CA GLU A 411 5.96 -19.40 9.43
C GLU A 411 4.72 -20.27 9.22
N ALA A 412 4.55 -21.29 10.06
CA ALA A 412 3.34 -22.11 10.07
C ALA A 412 2.16 -21.32 10.62
N VAL A 413 1.00 -21.43 9.96
CA VAL A 413 -0.23 -20.73 10.34
C VAL A 413 -1.44 -21.66 10.34
N THR A 414 -2.47 -21.30 11.11
CA THR A 414 -3.84 -21.80 10.97
C THR A 414 -4.71 -20.78 10.23
N PHE A 415 -5.84 -21.20 9.65
CA PHE A 415 -6.76 -20.34 8.89
C PHE A 415 -8.15 -20.31 9.56
N ASP A 416 -8.21 -19.99 10.83
CA ASP A 416 -9.42 -20.00 11.67
C ASP A 416 -9.67 -18.70 12.42
N GLY A 417 -8.75 -17.72 12.32
CA GLY A 417 -8.87 -16.44 13.00
C GLY A 417 -10.05 -15.61 12.51
N LEU A 418 -10.67 -14.87 13.43
CA LEU A 418 -11.69 -13.88 13.15
C LEU A 418 -11.10 -12.48 13.27
N GLY A 419 -11.75 -11.51 12.61
CA GLY A 419 -11.39 -10.11 12.72
C GLY A 419 -12.61 -9.23 12.51
N ARG A 420 -12.51 -7.96 12.94
CA ARG A 420 -13.54 -6.96 12.71
C ARG A 420 -12.93 -5.58 12.51
N SER A 421 -13.54 -4.80 11.61
CA SER A 421 -13.30 -3.37 11.50
C SER A 421 -14.62 -2.65 11.39
N TYR A 422 -14.79 -1.58 12.16
CA TYR A 422 -16.02 -0.77 12.12
C TYR A 422 -15.70 0.69 12.40
N GLY A 423 -16.53 1.56 11.86
CA GLY A 423 -16.30 2.98 11.99
C GLY A 423 -17.28 3.86 11.24
N ALA A 424 -16.92 5.13 11.16
CA ALA A 424 -17.66 6.15 10.43
C ALA A 424 -16.71 7.08 9.71
N GLU A 425 -17.13 7.55 8.54
CA GLU A 425 -16.37 8.45 7.67
C GLU A 425 -17.18 9.70 7.37
N LEU A 426 -16.52 10.85 7.42
CA LEU A 426 -17.05 12.16 6.99
C LEU A 426 -16.16 12.69 5.87
N LEU A 427 -16.77 13.03 4.75
CA LEU A 427 -16.11 13.71 3.64
C LEU A 427 -16.78 15.05 3.39
N LEU A 428 -15.98 16.12 3.36
CA LEU A 428 -16.37 17.45 2.91
C LEU A 428 -15.51 17.82 1.72
N GLN A 429 -16.11 18.08 0.57
CA GLN A 429 -15.39 18.45 -0.63
C GLN A 429 -15.92 19.76 -1.21
N GLN A 430 -15.04 20.74 -1.33
CA GLN A 430 -15.26 21.94 -2.14
C GLN A 430 -14.51 21.77 -3.45
N ARG A 431 -15.24 21.57 -4.55
CA ARG A 431 -14.66 21.68 -5.89
C ARG A 431 -14.34 23.13 -6.18
N LEU A 432 -13.50 23.39 -7.18
CA LEU A 432 -13.04 24.74 -7.49
C LEU A 432 -14.23 25.74 -7.59
N TYR A 433 -14.27 26.69 -6.68
CA TYR A 433 -15.28 27.74 -6.63
C TYR A 433 -14.66 29.07 -6.20
N LYS A 434 -14.71 30.08 -7.06
CA LYS A 434 -14.06 31.40 -6.85
C LYS A 434 -12.58 31.31 -6.49
N GLY A 435 -11.87 30.38 -7.11
CA GLY A 435 -10.46 30.10 -6.89
C GLY A 435 -10.17 29.21 -5.67
N PHE A 436 -11.13 28.90 -4.80
CA PHE A 436 -10.93 28.01 -3.64
C PHE A 436 -11.30 26.57 -4.01
N TYR A 437 -10.52 25.63 -3.49
CA TYR A 437 -10.82 24.21 -3.49
C TYR A 437 -10.37 23.56 -2.17
N GLY A 438 -10.98 22.46 -1.79
CA GLY A 438 -10.60 21.74 -0.58
C GLY A 438 -11.28 20.41 -0.42
N LEU A 439 -10.64 19.55 0.34
CA LEU A 439 -11.12 18.23 0.72
C LEU A 439 -10.78 18.01 2.20
N LEU A 440 -11.78 17.65 3.00
CA LEU A 440 -11.58 17.18 4.36
C LEU A 440 -12.18 15.78 4.46
N ALA A 441 -11.36 14.83 4.87
CA ALA A 441 -11.77 13.47 5.16
C ALA A 441 -11.44 13.16 6.62
N TYR A 442 -12.44 12.72 7.37
CA TYR A 442 -12.27 12.25 8.74
C TYR A 442 -12.81 10.83 8.85
N THR A 443 -12.03 9.95 9.45
CA THR A 443 -12.40 8.56 9.72
C THR A 443 -12.21 8.25 11.20
N PHE A 444 -13.26 7.74 11.83
CA PHE A 444 -13.16 6.99 13.07
C PHE A 444 -13.18 5.51 12.73
N VAL A 445 -12.19 4.75 13.17
CA VAL A 445 -12.05 3.31 12.89
C VAL A 445 -11.58 2.54 14.11
N ARG A 446 -12.17 1.36 14.32
CA ARG A 446 -11.62 0.31 15.17
C ARG A 446 -11.32 -0.89 14.30
N SER A 447 -10.15 -1.49 14.49
CA SER A 447 -9.69 -2.69 13.77
C SER A 447 -9.05 -3.65 14.74
N GLU A 448 -9.61 -4.87 14.84
CA GLU A 448 -9.24 -5.87 15.85
C GLU A 448 -9.26 -7.26 15.22
N PHE A 449 -8.30 -8.12 15.59
CA PHE A 449 -8.26 -9.53 15.17
C PHE A 449 -8.05 -10.42 16.38
N GLU A 450 -8.66 -11.61 16.36
CA GLU A 450 -8.50 -12.62 17.40
C GLU A 450 -7.08 -13.20 17.36
N ASP A 451 -6.55 -13.43 18.53
CA ASP A 451 -5.38 -14.29 18.77
C ASP A 451 -5.80 -15.76 18.96
N SER A 452 -4.85 -16.63 19.24
CA SER A 452 -5.10 -18.06 19.48
C SER A 452 -5.92 -18.36 20.74
N SER A 453 -6.06 -17.40 21.66
CA SER A 453 -6.94 -17.52 22.85
C SER A 453 -8.39 -17.17 22.53
N GLY A 454 -8.67 -16.60 21.34
CA GLY A 454 -9.97 -16.10 20.95
C GLY A 454 -10.28 -14.68 21.45
N GLU A 455 -9.27 -13.95 21.94
CA GLU A 455 -9.42 -12.57 22.36
C GLU A 455 -9.15 -11.60 21.19
N PHE A 456 -10.01 -10.57 21.06
CA PHE A 456 -9.82 -9.51 20.06
C PHE A 456 -8.75 -8.51 20.52
N VAL A 457 -7.64 -8.47 19.78
CA VAL A 457 -6.52 -7.57 20.02
C VAL A 457 -6.54 -6.45 18.94
N PRO A 458 -6.29 -5.18 19.31
CA PRO A 458 -6.17 -4.11 18.32
C PRO A 458 -5.12 -4.44 17.26
N SER A 459 -5.46 -4.27 15.98
CA SER A 459 -4.48 -4.42 14.90
C SER A 459 -3.51 -3.24 14.92
N SER A 460 -2.33 -3.43 14.31
CA SER A 460 -1.34 -2.36 14.14
C SER A 460 -1.86 -1.15 13.32
N TRP A 461 -3.05 -1.27 12.72
CA TRP A 461 -3.73 -0.23 11.94
C TRP A 461 -4.87 0.47 12.71
N ASP A 462 -5.06 0.15 13.99
CA ASP A 462 -6.14 0.72 14.82
C ASP A 462 -5.81 2.15 15.28
N ASN A 463 -5.71 3.07 14.33
CA ASN A 463 -5.40 4.50 14.61
C ASN A 463 -6.49 5.22 15.38
N ARG A 464 -7.70 4.70 15.42
CA ARG A 464 -8.95 5.30 15.95
C ARG A 464 -9.39 6.55 15.20
N HIS A 465 -8.55 7.53 15.03
CA HIS A 465 -8.88 8.81 14.41
C HIS A 465 -7.89 9.13 13.30
N ILE A 466 -8.39 9.40 12.10
CA ILE A 466 -7.60 9.86 10.97
C ILE A 466 -8.31 11.08 10.38
N LEU A 467 -7.59 12.19 10.27
CA LEU A 467 -8.07 13.40 9.61
C LEU A 467 -7.09 13.79 8.52
N SER A 468 -7.59 13.96 7.31
CA SER A 468 -6.84 14.54 6.19
C SER A 468 -7.58 15.75 5.67
N MET A 469 -6.91 16.88 5.60
CA MET A 469 -7.42 18.10 5.01
C MET A 469 -6.43 18.59 3.96
N THR A 470 -6.91 18.80 2.74
CA THR A 470 -6.14 19.41 1.65
C THR A 470 -6.96 20.54 1.08
N GLY A 471 -6.35 21.68 0.84
CA GLY A 471 -7.04 22.80 0.23
C GLY A 471 -6.10 23.85 -0.28
N GLY A 472 -6.64 24.74 -1.11
CA GLY A 472 -5.84 25.81 -1.65
C GLY A 472 -6.66 26.88 -2.33
N LYS A 473 -5.94 27.90 -2.80
CA LYS A 473 -6.49 29.02 -3.53
C LYS A 473 -5.64 29.31 -4.78
N LYS A 474 -6.32 29.33 -5.93
CA LYS A 474 -5.80 29.81 -7.21
C LYS A 474 -6.16 31.27 -7.37
N PHE A 475 -5.18 32.09 -7.70
CA PHE A 475 -5.33 33.51 -7.97
C PHE A 475 -5.26 33.75 -9.49
N GLU A 476 -5.97 34.79 -9.96
CA GLU A 476 -6.04 35.12 -11.40
C GLU A 476 -4.68 35.48 -12.02
N ASN A 477 -3.73 35.95 -11.20
CA ASN A 477 -2.39 36.32 -11.64
C ASN A 477 -1.39 35.14 -11.69
N GLY A 478 -1.87 33.88 -11.64
CA GLY A 478 -1.04 32.68 -11.77
C GLY A 478 -0.35 32.23 -10.48
N TRP A 479 -0.67 32.81 -9.33
CA TRP A 479 -0.27 32.26 -8.03
C TRP A 479 -1.25 31.18 -7.58
N GLU A 480 -0.72 30.17 -6.91
CA GLU A 480 -1.50 29.17 -6.18
C GLU A 480 -0.86 28.92 -4.81
N ILE A 481 -1.67 28.85 -3.78
CA ILE A 481 -1.23 28.46 -2.43
C ILE A 481 -2.04 27.24 -2.04
N GLY A 482 -1.35 26.15 -1.72
CA GLY A 482 -1.91 24.89 -1.26
C GLY A 482 -1.43 24.53 0.14
N THR A 483 -2.26 23.82 0.89
CA THR A 483 -1.92 23.28 2.20
C THR A 483 -2.51 21.90 2.37
N ARG A 484 -1.81 21.06 3.10
CA ARG A 484 -2.26 19.72 3.51
C ARG A 484 -2.00 19.56 5.00
N LEU A 485 -3.04 19.18 5.73
CA LEU A 485 -2.95 18.76 7.13
C LEU A 485 -3.31 17.29 7.23
N LEU A 486 -2.45 16.51 7.83
CA LEU A 486 -2.69 15.13 8.23
C LEU A 486 -2.67 15.05 9.76
N PHE A 487 -3.64 14.38 10.34
CA PHE A 487 -3.65 13.96 11.73
C PHE A 487 -4.00 12.50 11.81
N SER A 488 -3.26 11.76 12.63
CA SER A 488 -3.47 10.34 12.89
C SER A 488 -3.39 10.08 14.40
N GLY A 489 -4.36 9.38 14.95
CA GLY A 489 -4.28 8.88 16.31
C GLY A 489 -3.10 7.92 16.48
N GLY A 490 -2.65 7.72 17.70
CA GLY A 490 -1.52 6.84 18.00
C GLY A 490 -1.78 5.40 17.59
N LEU A 491 -0.85 4.81 16.86
CA LEU A 491 -0.86 3.40 16.49
C LEU A 491 -0.57 2.53 17.73
N PRO A 492 -1.21 1.35 17.84
CA PRO A 492 -0.81 0.36 18.81
C PRO A 492 0.60 -0.14 18.55
N TYR A 493 1.31 -0.51 19.60
CA TYR A 493 2.59 -1.20 19.50
C TYR A 493 2.76 -2.24 20.61
N THR A 494 3.66 -3.18 20.36
CA THR A 494 4.02 -4.26 21.27
C THR A 494 5.29 -3.88 22.02
N PRO A 495 5.32 -3.94 23.36
CA PRO A 495 6.54 -3.73 24.14
C PRO A 495 7.62 -4.76 23.83
N THR A 496 8.86 -4.46 24.22
CA THR A 496 9.99 -5.39 24.07
C THR A 496 10.04 -6.39 25.21
N ASP A 497 10.44 -7.63 24.89
CA ASP A 497 10.66 -8.69 25.87
C ASP A 497 11.98 -8.43 26.64
N ALA A 498 11.90 -8.43 27.96
CA ALA A 498 13.05 -8.24 28.84
C ALA A 498 14.12 -9.34 28.67
N GLY A 499 13.75 -10.56 28.32
CA GLY A 499 14.66 -11.66 28.03
C GLY A 499 15.55 -11.44 26.81
N SER A 500 15.13 -10.58 25.90
CA SER A 500 15.90 -10.26 24.68
C SER A 500 17.20 -9.50 24.92
N TYR A 501 17.39 -8.97 26.15
CA TYR A 501 18.61 -8.27 26.56
C TYR A 501 19.65 -9.22 27.19
N SER A 502 19.41 -10.53 27.22
CA SER A 502 20.44 -11.51 27.56
C SER A 502 21.61 -11.40 26.57
N ILE A 503 22.84 -11.64 27.04
CA ILE A 503 24.04 -11.59 26.22
C ILE A 503 23.88 -12.51 25.00
N GLU A 504 23.37 -13.73 25.20
CA GLU A 504 23.14 -14.71 24.14
C GLU A 504 22.16 -14.18 23.07
N SER A 505 21.02 -13.62 23.47
CA SER A 505 20.02 -13.10 22.54
C SER A 505 20.52 -11.85 21.82
N TRP A 506 21.12 -10.92 22.57
CA TRP A 506 21.59 -9.65 22.01
C TRP A 506 22.75 -9.82 21.03
N ASP A 507 23.77 -10.62 21.38
CA ASP A 507 24.93 -10.89 20.51
C ASP A 507 24.52 -11.55 19.18
N PHE A 508 23.33 -12.15 19.19
CA PHE A 508 22.81 -12.83 18.02
C PHE A 508 21.93 -11.96 17.14
N TYR A 509 21.06 -11.12 17.73
CA TYR A 509 20.12 -10.30 16.97
C TYR A 509 20.56 -8.86 16.79
N GLY A 510 21.37 -8.31 17.69
CA GLY A 510 21.72 -6.90 17.74
C GLY A 510 20.53 -5.96 17.98
N ARG A 511 19.39 -6.51 18.43
CA ARG A 511 18.15 -5.75 18.66
C ARG A 511 17.25 -6.45 19.68
N PRO A 512 16.35 -5.70 20.35
CA PRO A 512 15.37 -6.30 21.22
C PRO A 512 14.30 -7.07 20.40
N LEU A 513 13.71 -8.05 21.02
CA LEU A 513 12.55 -8.80 20.54
C LEU A 513 11.26 -8.28 21.16
N LEU A 514 10.14 -8.48 20.49
CA LEU A 514 8.83 -8.05 20.97
C LEU A 514 8.24 -9.10 21.94
N ASP A 515 7.58 -8.63 22.98
CA ASP A 515 6.79 -9.47 23.89
C ASP A 515 5.38 -9.68 23.32
N TYR A 516 5.19 -10.77 22.60
CA TYR A 516 3.90 -11.08 21.99
C TYR A 516 2.78 -11.41 22.99
N SER A 517 3.10 -11.64 24.27
CA SER A 517 2.08 -11.75 25.32
C SER A 517 1.40 -10.42 25.62
N LEU A 518 2.07 -9.31 25.25
CA LEU A 518 1.60 -7.93 25.34
C LEU A 518 1.33 -7.32 23.95
N LEU A 519 0.93 -8.15 22.98
CA LEU A 519 0.71 -7.71 21.60
C LEU A 519 -0.19 -6.47 21.52
N ASN A 520 0.33 -5.39 20.93
CA ASN A 520 -0.38 -4.14 20.70
C ASN A 520 -1.08 -3.55 21.93
N SER A 521 -0.55 -3.83 23.14
CA SER A 521 -1.12 -3.34 24.41
C SER A 521 -0.88 -1.86 24.65
N GLU A 522 0.19 -1.31 24.09
CA GLU A 522 0.60 0.07 24.25
C GLU A 522 0.20 0.92 23.02
N ARG A 523 0.23 2.26 23.15
CA ARG A 523 -0.06 3.19 22.06
C ARG A 523 0.93 4.33 22.00
N ASN A 524 1.34 4.63 20.78
CA ASN A 524 2.11 5.84 20.46
C ASN A 524 1.28 7.11 20.67
N GLY A 525 1.95 8.25 20.76
CA GLY A 525 1.31 9.56 20.66
C GLY A 525 0.59 9.78 19.32
N ALA A 526 -0.30 10.76 19.26
CA ALA A 526 -0.90 11.16 18.00
C ALA A 526 0.13 11.89 17.12
N PHE A 527 0.04 11.67 15.81
CA PHE A 527 0.86 12.32 14.80
C PHE A 527 0.09 13.39 14.07
N HIS A 528 0.77 14.50 13.73
CA HIS A 528 0.24 15.50 12.80
C HIS A 528 1.34 15.99 11.86
N GLN A 529 0.96 16.40 10.66
CA GLN A 529 1.87 16.94 9.64
C GLN A 529 1.15 18.04 8.88
N LEU A 530 1.81 19.19 8.76
CA LEU A 530 1.34 20.31 7.95
C LEU A 530 2.31 20.52 6.80
N ASP A 531 1.79 20.45 5.57
CA ASP A 531 2.54 20.75 4.35
C ASP A 531 1.99 22.03 3.73
N ILE A 532 2.87 22.86 3.20
CA ILE A 532 2.54 24.12 2.55
C ILE A 532 3.26 24.16 1.21
N ARG A 533 2.51 24.52 0.16
CA ARG A 533 3.06 24.68 -1.19
C ARG A 533 2.61 26.01 -1.79
N ILE A 534 3.53 26.67 -2.46
CA ILE A 534 3.29 27.91 -3.19
C ILE A 534 3.81 27.73 -4.60
N ASP A 535 2.97 27.99 -5.59
CA ASP A 535 3.27 27.88 -6.99
C ASP A 535 3.10 29.24 -7.67
N LYS A 536 3.93 29.49 -8.67
CA LYS A 536 3.78 30.62 -9.58
C LYS A 536 3.94 30.16 -11.00
N LYS A 537 2.85 30.24 -11.77
CA LYS A 537 2.81 29.83 -13.17
C LYS A 537 2.78 31.03 -14.11
N TRP A 538 3.64 31.02 -15.14
CA TRP A 538 3.68 31.95 -16.26
C TRP A 538 3.33 31.20 -17.54
N PHE A 539 2.54 31.85 -18.38
CA PHE A 539 2.13 31.33 -19.67
C PHE A 539 2.80 32.13 -20.77
N PHE A 540 3.46 31.45 -21.69
CA PHE A 540 4.07 31.99 -22.91
C PHE A 540 3.32 31.46 -24.14
N GLU A 541 3.65 31.92 -25.33
CA GLU A 541 2.90 31.54 -26.53
C GLU A 541 2.88 30.03 -26.83
N ARG A 542 3.95 29.30 -26.49
CA ARG A 542 4.10 27.88 -26.82
C ARG A 542 4.45 27.00 -25.63
N TRP A 543 4.66 27.58 -24.47
CA TRP A 543 5.07 26.84 -23.29
C TRP A 543 4.62 27.54 -22.01
N SER A 544 4.65 26.84 -20.91
CA SER A 544 4.43 27.43 -19.60
C SER A 544 5.58 27.06 -18.64
N LEU A 545 5.83 27.95 -17.68
CA LEU A 545 6.79 27.75 -16.60
C LEU A 545 6.04 27.85 -15.29
N ASP A 546 6.14 26.83 -14.46
CA ASP A 546 5.67 26.84 -13.10
C ASP A 546 6.87 26.68 -12.16
N VAL A 547 7.00 27.57 -11.19
CA VAL A 547 8.02 27.51 -10.14
C VAL A 547 7.31 27.29 -8.82
N PHE A 548 7.71 26.26 -8.12
CA PHE A 548 7.10 25.91 -6.84
C PHE A 548 8.10 25.86 -5.70
N MET A 549 7.61 26.16 -4.52
CA MET A 549 8.24 25.92 -3.23
C MET A 549 7.27 25.13 -2.37
N GLU A 550 7.74 24.01 -1.83
CA GLU A 550 7.00 23.16 -0.92
C GLU A 550 7.78 22.98 0.38
N VAL A 551 7.09 23.01 1.48
CA VAL A 551 7.64 22.69 2.80
C VAL A 551 6.77 21.59 3.38
N GLN A 552 7.31 20.37 3.41
CA GLN A 552 6.66 19.24 4.08
C GLN A 552 7.02 19.27 5.56
N ASN A 553 6.06 18.88 6.39
CA ASN A 553 6.17 18.93 7.85
C ASN A 553 6.61 20.31 8.37
N ALA A 554 5.97 21.37 7.91
CA ALA A 554 6.31 22.76 8.24
C ALA A 554 6.30 23.06 9.75
N THR A 555 5.64 22.25 10.56
CA THR A 555 5.63 22.34 12.03
C THR A 555 6.80 21.64 12.70
N GLY A 556 7.59 20.87 11.97
CA GLY A 556 8.66 20.05 12.54
C GLY A 556 8.14 18.98 13.52
N ALA A 557 6.90 18.52 13.33
CA ALA A 557 6.34 17.50 14.20
C ALA A 557 7.08 16.18 14.06
N ALA A 558 7.51 15.61 15.17
CA ALA A 558 8.13 14.29 15.19
C ALA A 558 7.07 13.20 14.94
N VAL A 559 7.45 12.16 14.20
CA VAL A 559 6.63 10.95 14.06
C VAL A 559 6.74 10.15 15.35
N PRO A 560 5.67 10.02 16.15
CA PRO A 560 5.75 9.25 17.39
C PRO A 560 6.02 7.78 17.09
N GLN A 561 7.09 7.27 17.63
CA GLN A 561 7.49 5.86 17.56
C GLN A 561 7.69 5.33 18.98
N PRO A 562 7.59 4.01 19.21
CA PRO A 562 8.04 3.44 20.46
C PRO A 562 9.50 3.79 20.67
N ASN A 563 9.90 4.07 21.91
CA ASN A 563 11.31 4.23 22.23
C ASN A 563 12.07 3.00 21.74
N PHE A 564 13.12 3.26 20.95
CA PHE A 564 14.00 2.20 20.52
C PHE A 564 14.86 1.77 21.70
N SER A 565 14.71 0.51 22.12
CA SER A 565 15.51 -0.03 23.21
C SER A 565 16.82 -0.59 22.67
N ASP A 566 17.92 -0.10 23.18
CA ASP A 566 19.30 -0.57 22.92
C ASP A 566 19.94 -0.99 24.23
N VAL A 567 21.16 -1.48 24.17
CA VAL A 567 21.99 -1.79 25.34
C VAL A 567 23.00 -0.69 25.59
N VAL A 568 23.44 -0.56 26.85
CA VAL A 568 24.54 0.35 27.19
C VAL A 568 25.80 -0.08 26.45
N ARG A 569 26.45 0.87 25.77
CA ARG A 569 27.64 0.64 24.93
C ARG A 569 28.84 1.38 25.47
N ASN A 570 30.01 0.79 25.28
CA ASN A 570 31.27 1.47 25.53
C ASN A 570 31.43 2.67 24.58
N PRO A 571 31.64 3.89 25.09
CA PRO A 571 31.67 5.10 24.24
C PRO A 571 32.85 5.16 23.27
N LEU A 572 33.90 4.36 23.50
CA LEU A 572 35.09 4.36 22.66
C LEU A 572 35.05 3.28 21.57
N THR A 573 34.39 2.15 21.86
CA THR A 573 34.42 0.99 20.95
C THR A 573 33.03 0.71 20.32
N GLY A 574 31.96 1.29 20.86
CA GLY A 574 30.59 0.97 20.45
C GLY A 574 30.09 -0.41 20.90
N ALA A 575 30.95 -1.22 21.51
CA ALA A 575 30.60 -2.58 21.92
C ALA A 575 29.62 -2.58 23.10
N PRO A 576 28.66 -3.53 23.18
CA PRO A 576 27.79 -3.72 24.34
C PRO A 576 28.58 -3.98 25.62
N VAL A 577 28.09 -3.42 26.75
CA VAL A 577 28.72 -3.57 28.06
C VAL A 577 27.84 -4.48 28.93
N PRO A 578 28.37 -5.64 29.40
CA PRO A 578 27.62 -6.52 30.30
C PRO A 578 27.17 -5.81 31.58
N SER A 579 25.96 -6.10 32.03
CA SER A 579 25.38 -5.54 33.24
C SER A 579 26.20 -5.99 34.48
N GLN A 580 26.47 -5.04 35.36
CA GLN A 580 27.08 -5.33 36.64
C GLN A 580 26.06 -5.78 37.71
N THR A 581 24.78 -5.50 37.46
CA THR A 581 23.67 -5.78 38.40
C THR A 581 22.92 -7.05 38.04
N GLN A 582 22.92 -7.46 36.77
CA GLN A 582 22.22 -8.64 36.25
C GLN A 582 23.16 -9.52 35.42
N PRO A 583 23.84 -10.52 36.04
CA PRO A 583 24.77 -11.40 35.32
C PRO A 583 24.09 -12.12 34.13
N GLY A 584 24.78 -12.15 32.99
CA GLY A 584 24.25 -12.76 31.77
C GLY A 584 23.36 -11.84 30.91
N PHE A 585 23.22 -10.56 31.31
CA PHE A 585 22.44 -9.56 30.58
C PHE A 585 23.28 -8.31 30.27
N TYR A 586 22.79 -7.51 29.33
CA TYR A 586 23.22 -6.13 29.12
C TYR A 586 22.23 -5.18 29.83
N ASP A 587 22.72 -4.04 30.32
CA ASP A 587 21.85 -2.97 30.81
C ASP A 587 21.16 -2.28 29.64
N GLN A 588 19.85 -2.02 29.80
CA GLN A 588 19.02 -1.38 28.78
C GLN A 588 19.25 0.13 28.75
N ARG A 589 19.20 0.72 27.60
CA ARG A 589 19.05 2.17 27.40
C ARG A 589 17.93 2.44 26.39
N GLN A 590 17.25 3.56 26.56
CA GLN A 590 16.20 4.00 25.66
C GLN A 590 16.73 5.08 24.71
N ILE A 591 16.46 4.93 23.42
CA ILE A 591 16.72 5.92 22.38
C ILE A 591 15.38 6.42 21.88
N ASP A 592 15.18 7.73 21.86
CA ASP A 592 14.02 8.33 21.21
C ASP A 592 14.31 8.44 19.70
N PRO A 593 13.70 7.61 18.85
CA PRO A 593 13.91 7.66 17.41
C PRO A 593 13.06 8.75 16.75
N SER A 594 12.25 9.48 17.52
CA SER A 594 11.35 10.51 16.99
C SER A 594 12.15 11.63 16.32
N ASN A 595 11.96 11.82 15.03
CA ASN A 595 12.58 12.89 14.26
C ASN A 595 11.50 13.73 13.57
N GLY A 596 11.56 15.04 13.78
CA GLY A 596 10.65 16.03 13.24
C GLY A 596 11.27 16.86 12.10
N ALA A 597 11.90 16.22 11.13
CA ALA A 597 12.54 16.93 10.04
C ALA A 597 11.55 17.76 9.21
N ILE A 598 11.88 19.04 9.00
CA ILE A 598 11.22 19.90 8.02
C ILE A 598 11.90 19.67 6.67
N LEU A 599 11.12 19.32 5.64
CA LEU A 599 11.63 18.98 4.32
C LEU A 599 11.25 20.08 3.32
N PRO A 600 12.14 21.05 3.03
CA PRO A 600 11.90 22.03 1.98
C PRO A 600 12.21 21.42 0.61
N ALA A 601 11.37 21.68 -0.36
CA ALA A 601 11.58 21.33 -1.76
C ALA A 601 11.32 22.55 -2.65
N LEU A 602 12.16 22.71 -3.66
CA LEU A 602 12.02 23.72 -4.71
C LEU A 602 12.02 22.99 -6.05
N GLY A 603 11.27 23.51 -7.00
CA GLY A 603 11.30 22.94 -8.33
C GLY A 603 10.67 23.82 -9.38
N ILE A 604 10.87 23.38 -10.62
CA ILE A 604 10.31 24.00 -11.80
C ILE A 604 9.58 22.94 -12.64
N ILE A 605 8.48 23.33 -13.23
CA ILE A 605 7.73 22.52 -14.19
C ILE A 605 7.69 23.29 -15.51
N ILE A 606 8.10 22.65 -16.59
CA ILE A 606 8.09 23.21 -17.94
C ILE A 606 7.13 22.37 -18.78
N GLU A 607 6.08 22.99 -19.31
CA GLU A 607 5.13 22.36 -20.21
C GLU A 607 5.31 22.98 -21.63
N LEU A 608 5.60 22.11 -22.62
CA LEU A 608 5.86 22.46 -24.02
C LEU A 608 4.69 22.04 -24.91
#